data_0675d9ead74e48386fb395768e5920fa
#
_entry.id   0675d9ead74e48386fb395768e5920fa
#
_cell.length_a   1.000
_cell.length_b   1.000
_cell.length_c   1.000
_cell.angle_alpha   90.00
_cell.angle_beta   90.00
_cell.angle_gamma   90.00
#
_symmetry.space_group_name_H-M   'P 1'
#
loop_
_entity.id
_entity.type
_entity.pdbx_description
1 polymer ?
#
loop_
_entity_poly.entity_id
_entity_poly.type
_entity_poly.pdbx_seq_one_letter_code
_entity_poly.pdbx_strand_id
1 'polypeptide(L)'
;MKQPGPNETRVYVWDLFVRIFHWTLVVCIFLNFFYTEAGEKPHEVLGYVAAGFVIARLIWGFIGSPYARFSKWFASPRTVYLYLKNFRTREIYTSHNPIAGWMMVFLMLCVLSLGLTGFLLGTDTFFGEPWIQDTHKWISNIMMGGVALHVTGALYESYHEKRNLIASMVHGYKNK
;
A
#
# COMPACT_ATOMS: atom_id res chain seq x y z
N MET A 1 -41.63 2.04 8.17
CA MET A 1 -40.17 2.13 7.98
C MET A 1 -39.83 1.36 6.72
N LYS A 2 -39.34 2.03 5.66
CA LYS A 2 -38.91 1.40 4.41
C LYS A 2 -37.59 0.64 4.68
N GLN A 3 -37.57 -0.66 4.47
CA GLN A 3 -36.30 -1.40 4.54
C GLN A 3 -35.35 -0.86 3.50
N PRO A 4 -34.07 -0.59 3.86
CA PRO A 4 -33.08 -0.13 2.88
C PRO A 4 -32.93 -1.16 1.77
N GLY A 5 -32.95 -0.72 0.52
CA GLY A 5 -32.78 -1.59 -0.63
C GLY A 5 -31.37 -2.22 -0.64
N PRO A 6 -31.16 -3.34 -1.34
CA PRO A 6 -29.89 -4.07 -1.34
C PRO A 6 -28.66 -3.24 -1.79
N ASN A 7 -28.85 -2.05 -2.36
CA ASN A 7 -27.79 -1.13 -2.76
C ASN A 7 -27.47 -0.02 -1.73
N GLU A 8 -28.28 0.18 -0.68
CA GLU A 8 -28.04 1.24 0.32
C GLU A 8 -27.01 0.86 1.39
N THR A 9 -26.54 -0.37 1.39
CA THR A 9 -25.56 -0.89 2.36
C THR A 9 -24.12 -0.81 1.88
N ARG A 10 -23.86 -0.39 0.63
CA ARG A 10 -22.52 -0.33 0.05
C ARG A 10 -22.04 1.10 -0.10
N VAL A 11 -20.77 1.34 0.30
CA VAL A 11 -20.09 2.62 0.13
C VAL A 11 -18.96 2.44 -0.88
N TYR A 12 -18.86 3.36 -1.86
CA TYR A 12 -17.73 3.42 -2.78
C TYR A 12 -16.53 4.06 -2.07
N VAL A 13 -15.57 3.26 -1.69
CA VAL A 13 -14.41 3.66 -0.88
C VAL A 13 -13.15 3.80 -1.74
N TRP A 14 -12.92 2.84 -2.65
CA TRP A 14 -11.71 2.81 -3.46
C TRP A 14 -12.00 3.32 -4.87
N ASP A 15 -11.57 4.54 -5.16
CA ASP A 15 -11.69 5.10 -6.50
C ASP A 15 -10.82 4.34 -7.53
N LEU A 16 -11.08 4.58 -8.79
CA LEU A 16 -10.41 3.86 -9.89
C LEU A 16 -8.88 4.05 -9.83
N PHE A 17 -8.43 5.29 -9.53
CA PHE A 17 -7.00 5.56 -9.46
C PHE A 17 -6.32 4.76 -8.33
N VAL A 18 -6.90 4.71 -7.13
CA VAL A 18 -6.37 3.95 -5.99
C VAL A 18 -6.29 2.46 -6.31
N ARG A 19 -7.28 1.92 -7.05
CA ARG A 19 -7.29 0.51 -7.46
C ARG A 19 -6.21 0.20 -8.51
N ILE A 20 -6.09 1.04 -9.53
CA ILE A 20 -5.03 0.90 -10.56
C ILE A 20 -3.66 0.99 -9.89
N PHE A 21 -3.43 2.02 -9.08
CA PHE A 21 -2.20 2.19 -8.29
C PHE A 21 -1.86 0.92 -7.51
N HIS A 22 -2.80 0.40 -6.73
CA HIS A 22 -2.57 -0.77 -5.89
C HIS A 22 -2.19 -2.01 -6.72
N TRP A 23 -2.97 -2.34 -7.74
CA TRP A 23 -2.70 -3.54 -8.53
C TRP A 23 -1.45 -3.41 -9.41
N THR A 24 -1.13 -2.21 -9.89
CA THR A 24 0.15 -1.97 -10.57
C THR A 24 1.33 -2.22 -9.62
N LEU A 25 1.27 -1.73 -8.37
CA LEU A 25 2.33 -2.02 -7.40
C LEU A 25 2.45 -3.50 -7.08
N VAL A 26 1.32 -4.21 -6.89
CA VAL A 26 1.33 -5.66 -6.66
C VAL A 26 2.07 -6.37 -7.79
N VAL A 27 1.75 -6.07 -9.04
CA VAL A 27 2.39 -6.69 -10.21
C VAL A 27 3.88 -6.30 -10.29
N CYS A 28 4.21 -5.01 -10.19
CA CYS A 28 5.60 -4.55 -10.28
C CYS A 28 6.48 -5.17 -9.19
N ILE A 29 6.02 -5.15 -7.93
CA ILE A 29 6.79 -5.69 -6.79
C ILE A 29 6.94 -7.20 -6.94
N PHE A 30 5.86 -7.92 -7.30
CA PHE A 30 5.89 -9.37 -7.47
C PHE A 30 6.86 -9.78 -8.59
N LEU A 31 6.78 -9.14 -9.76
CA LEU A 31 7.67 -9.45 -10.87
C LEU A 31 9.12 -9.08 -10.54
N ASN A 32 9.37 -7.92 -9.93
CA ASN A 32 10.73 -7.51 -9.57
C ASN A 32 11.38 -8.42 -8.53
N PHE A 33 10.60 -8.94 -7.58
CA PHE A 33 11.18 -9.75 -6.53
C PHE A 33 11.40 -11.21 -6.94
N PHE A 34 10.52 -11.77 -7.80
CA PHE A 34 10.52 -13.21 -8.10
C PHE A 34 10.96 -13.57 -9.52
N TYR A 35 10.92 -12.63 -10.47
CA TYR A 35 11.09 -12.97 -11.88
C TYR A 35 12.16 -12.17 -12.62
N THR A 36 12.54 -10.98 -12.13
CA THR A 36 13.57 -10.17 -12.79
C THR A 36 14.89 -10.25 -12.05
N GLU A 37 16.00 -10.21 -12.79
CA GLU A 37 17.33 -10.15 -12.20
C GLU A 37 17.73 -8.70 -11.90
N ALA A 38 18.41 -8.50 -10.76
CA ALA A 38 18.90 -7.18 -10.36
C ALA A 38 19.93 -6.65 -11.41
N GLY A 39 19.77 -5.40 -11.82
CA GLY A 39 20.61 -4.76 -12.82
C GLY A 39 20.14 -4.95 -14.27
N GLU A 40 19.11 -5.77 -14.51
CA GLU A 40 18.53 -5.90 -15.85
C GLU A 40 17.48 -4.81 -16.14
N LYS A 41 17.28 -4.52 -17.44
CA LYS A 41 16.28 -3.53 -17.88
C LYS A 41 14.86 -3.79 -17.38
N PRO A 42 14.31 -5.02 -17.36
CA PRO A 42 12.97 -5.27 -16.83
C PRO A 42 12.85 -4.87 -15.35
N HIS A 43 13.87 -5.19 -14.52
CA HIS A 43 13.92 -4.80 -13.11
C HIS A 43 13.87 -3.27 -12.95
N GLU A 44 14.71 -2.57 -13.69
CA GLU A 44 14.80 -1.11 -13.66
C GLU A 44 13.46 -0.46 -14.06
N VAL A 45 12.86 -0.88 -15.18
CA VAL A 45 11.61 -0.31 -15.69
C VAL A 45 10.46 -0.53 -14.70
N LEU A 46 10.29 -1.74 -14.17
CA LEU A 46 9.25 -2.03 -13.18
C LEU A 46 9.45 -1.24 -11.88
N GLY A 47 10.71 -1.06 -11.46
CA GLY A 47 11.07 -0.23 -10.31
C GLY A 47 10.68 1.24 -10.50
N TYR A 48 10.97 1.83 -11.67
CA TYR A 48 10.57 3.21 -11.96
C TYR A 48 9.08 3.38 -12.13
N VAL A 49 8.39 2.41 -12.73
CA VAL A 49 6.92 2.41 -12.81
C VAL A 49 6.32 2.40 -11.41
N ALA A 50 6.80 1.53 -10.51
CA ALA A 50 6.32 1.46 -9.13
C ALA A 50 6.56 2.79 -8.39
N ALA A 51 7.77 3.37 -8.47
CA ALA A 51 8.10 4.65 -7.85
C ALA A 51 7.25 5.80 -8.40
N GLY A 52 7.06 5.86 -9.73
CA GLY A 52 6.20 6.85 -10.38
C GLY A 52 4.74 6.77 -9.93
N PHE A 53 4.20 5.57 -9.79
CA PHE A 53 2.84 5.38 -9.24
C PHE A 53 2.75 5.79 -7.77
N VAL A 54 3.79 5.58 -6.95
CA VAL A 54 3.81 6.07 -5.55
C VAL A 54 3.84 7.59 -5.52
N ILE A 55 4.62 8.26 -6.36
CA ILE A 55 4.63 9.73 -6.46
C ILE A 55 3.24 10.24 -6.87
N ALA A 56 2.63 9.65 -7.90
CA ALA A 56 1.27 9.99 -8.30
C ALA A 56 0.25 9.76 -7.18
N ARG A 57 0.40 8.69 -6.38
CA ARG A 57 -0.44 8.39 -5.21
C ARG A 57 -0.25 9.42 -4.09
N LEU A 58 0.95 9.91 -3.87
CA LEU A 58 1.19 10.99 -2.90
C LEU A 58 0.43 12.26 -3.32
N ILE A 59 0.50 12.67 -4.58
CA ILE A 59 -0.26 13.81 -5.10
C ILE A 59 -1.76 13.56 -4.94
N TRP A 60 -2.25 12.37 -5.34
CA TRP A 60 -3.66 12.00 -5.19
C TRP A 60 -4.13 11.96 -3.74
N GLY A 61 -3.23 11.71 -2.80
CA GLY A 61 -3.49 11.76 -1.35
C GLY A 61 -3.88 13.15 -0.84
N PHE A 62 -3.56 14.21 -1.57
CA PHE A 62 -3.97 15.58 -1.22
C PHE A 62 -5.20 16.05 -2.00
N ILE A 63 -5.29 15.75 -3.30
CA ILE A 63 -6.33 16.30 -4.19
C ILE A 63 -7.41 15.28 -4.59
N GLY A 64 -7.22 14.00 -4.32
CA GLY A 64 -8.08 12.90 -4.76
C GLY A 64 -9.45 12.82 -4.08
N SER A 65 -10.10 11.67 -4.26
CA SER A 65 -11.43 11.40 -3.68
C SER A 65 -11.43 11.47 -2.14
N PRO A 66 -12.59 11.66 -1.50
CA PRO A 66 -12.67 11.84 -0.04
C PRO A 66 -11.97 10.74 0.76
N TYR A 67 -12.11 9.46 0.35
CA TYR A 67 -11.49 8.33 1.04
C TYR A 67 -10.02 8.10 0.64
N ALA A 68 -9.55 8.69 -0.47
CA ALA A 68 -8.15 8.63 -0.89
C ALA A 68 -7.26 9.61 -0.12
N ARG A 69 -7.84 10.70 0.43
CA ARG A 69 -7.09 11.79 1.08
C ARG A 69 -6.49 11.35 2.40
N PHE A 70 -5.19 11.65 2.58
CA PHE A 70 -4.45 11.37 3.82
C PHE A 70 -5.11 11.94 5.07
N SER A 71 -5.69 13.14 4.98
CA SER A 71 -6.40 13.80 6.09
C SER A 71 -7.58 13.00 6.67
N LYS A 72 -8.10 12.01 5.94
CA LYS A 72 -9.26 11.21 6.36
C LYS A 72 -8.91 9.91 7.06
N TRP A 73 -7.70 9.41 6.90
CA TRP A 73 -7.31 8.09 7.43
C TRP A 73 -5.92 8.06 8.08
N PHE A 74 -5.09 9.11 7.92
CA PHE A 74 -3.80 9.16 8.59
C PHE A 74 -3.99 9.43 10.09
N ALA A 75 -3.79 8.40 10.88
CA ALA A 75 -4.02 8.42 12.32
C ALA A 75 -2.79 8.90 13.09
N SER A 76 -2.99 9.64 14.19
CA SER A 76 -1.91 9.99 15.10
C SER A 76 -1.33 8.76 15.79
N PRO A 77 -0.07 8.76 16.25
CA PRO A 77 0.52 7.65 17.03
C PRO A 77 -0.32 7.27 18.26
N ARG A 78 -0.93 8.27 18.91
CA ARG A 78 -1.84 8.04 20.05
C ARG A 78 -3.07 7.22 19.63
N THR A 79 -3.63 7.53 18.47
CA THR A 79 -4.79 6.79 17.92
C THR A 79 -4.41 5.34 17.62
N VAL A 80 -3.22 5.11 17.06
CA VAL A 80 -2.71 3.75 16.81
C VAL A 80 -2.54 2.98 18.13
N TYR A 81 -1.94 3.61 19.15
CA TYR A 81 -1.78 3.01 20.46
C TYR A 81 -3.13 2.63 21.09
N LEU A 82 -4.12 3.53 21.06
CA LEU A 82 -5.46 3.26 21.60
C LEU A 82 -6.18 2.16 20.81
N TYR A 83 -6.01 2.13 19.48
CA TYR A 83 -6.55 1.08 18.63
C TYR A 83 -5.97 -0.31 18.99
N LEU A 84 -4.66 -0.39 19.23
CA LEU A 84 -4.01 -1.63 19.68
C LEU A 84 -4.46 -2.06 21.08
N LYS A 85 -4.57 -1.10 22.01
CA LYS A 85 -5.03 -1.38 23.38
C LYS A 85 -6.45 -1.94 23.41
N ASN A 86 -7.33 -1.44 22.54
CA ASN A 86 -8.73 -1.82 22.43
C ASN A 86 -9.01 -2.81 21.29
N PHE A 87 -8.03 -3.62 20.91
CA PHE A 87 -8.06 -4.43 19.70
C PHE A 87 -9.28 -5.35 19.56
N ARG A 88 -9.83 -5.83 20.67
CA ARG A 88 -10.99 -6.73 20.69
C ARG A 88 -12.33 -6.01 20.56
N THR A 89 -12.42 -4.73 20.95
CA THR A 89 -13.65 -3.93 20.99
C THR A 89 -13.59 -2.72 20.06
N ARG A 90 -12.64 -2.72 19.11
CA ARG A 90 -12.40 -1.61 18.21
C ARG A 90 -13.54 -1.38 17.23
N GLU A 91 -13.73 -0.13 16.86
CA GLU A 91 -14.68 0.26 15.82
C GLU A 91 -14.25 -0.24 14.43
N ILE A 92 -15.23 -0.50 13.57
CA ILE A 92 -14.99 -0.88 12.17
C ILE A 92 -14.82 0.39 11.34
N TYR A 93 -13.69 0.50 10.65
CA TYR A 93 -13.37 1.66 9.83
C TYR A 93 -13.88 1.50 8.40
N THR A 94 -14.48 2.56 7.86
CA THR A 94 -14.97 2.54 6.46
C THR A 94 -13.81 2.51 5.47
N SER A 95 -12.75 3.27 5.70
CA SER A 95 -11.56 3.31 4.85
C SER A 95 -10.44 2.42 5.42
N HIS A 96 -9.35 3.02 5.89
CA HIS A 96 -8.25 2.31 6.53
C HIS A 96 -8.39 2.37 8.04
N ASN A 97 -8.11 1.26 8.73
CA ASN A 97 -7.87 1.32 10.15
C ASN A 97 -6.51 1.99 10.43
N PRO A 98 -6.25 2.46 11.66
CA PRO A 98 -5.03 3.18 12.00
C PRO A 98 -3.72 2.44 11.66
N ILE A 99 -3.67 1.12 11.84
CA ILE A 99 -2.48 0.31 11.55
C ILE A 99 -2.31 0.17 10.04
N ALA A 100 -3.39 -0.11 9.30
CA ALA A 100 -3.34 -0.23 7.85
C ALA A 100 -2.87 1.08 7.19
N GLY A 101 -3.28 2.24 7.72
CA GLY A 101 -2.81 3.54 7.26
C GLY A 101 -1.29 3.70 7.40
N TRP A 102 -0.73 3.36 8.56
CA TRP A 102 0.72 3.40 8.79
C TRP A 102 1.49 2.38 7.95
N MET A 103 0.93 1.18 7.79
CA MET A 103 1.51 0.15 6.91
C MET A 103 1.58 0.64 5.46
N MET A 104 0.54 1.33 4.97
CA MET A 104 0.57 1.88 3.61
C MET A 104 1.66 2.95 3.45
N VAL A 105 1.82 3.86 4.43
CA VAL A 105 2.91 4.87 4.41
C VAL A 105 4.26 4.18 4.42
N PHE A 106 4.46 3.19 5.28
CA PHE A 106 5.69 2.42 5.36
C PHE A 106 6.06 1.76 4.02
N LEU A 107 5.11 1.07 3.38
CA LEU A 107 5.35 0.41 2.09
C LEU A 107 5.64 1.42 0.97
N MET A 108 4.94 2.56 0.93
CA MET A 108 5.24 3.64 -0.02
C MET A 108 6.65 4.20 0.17
N LEU A 109 7.09 4.40 1.42
CA LEU A 109 8.46 4.83 1.71
C LEU A 109 9.50 3.80 1.27
N CYS A 110 9.25 2.51 1.48
CA CYS A 110 10.13 1.45 0.97
C CYS A 110 10.26 1.51 -0.56
N VAL A 111 9.13 1.64 -1.29
CA VAL A 111 9.16 1.73 -2.76
C VAL A 111 9.92 2.96 -3.24
N LEU A 112 9.73 4.13 -2.61
CA LEU A 112 10.48 5.34 -2.97
C LEU A 112 11.98 5.20 -2.67
N SER A 113 12.34 4.60 -1.54
CA SER A 113 13.74 4.34 -1.19
C SER A 113 14.39 3.35 -2.16
N LEU A 114 13.66 2.32 -2.60
CA LEU A 114 14.11 1.39 -3.64
C LEU A 114 14.27 2.10 -4.99
N GLY A 115 13.32 2.95 -5.36
CA GLY A 115 13.43 3.77 -6.57
C GLY A 115 14.66 4.70 -6.54
N LEU A 116 14.92 5.33 -5.39
CA LEU A 116 16.08 6.21 -5.21
C LEU A 116 17.41 5.43 -5.26
N THR A 117 17.53 4.34 -4.49
CA THR A 117 18.75 3.53 -4.48
C THR A 117 18.98 2.86 -5.84
N GLY A 118 17.94 2.41 -6.52
CA GLY A 118 18.01 1.86 -7.88
C GLY A 118 18.47 2.92 -8.89
N PHE A 119 17.95 4.15 -8.78
CA PHE A 119 18.42 5.28 -9.62
C PHE A 119 19.91 5.59 -9.37
N LEU A 120 20.33 5.66 -8.12
CA LEU A 120 21.75 5.92 -7.78
C LEU A 120 22.68 4.83 -8.34
N LEU A 121 22.29 3.56 -8.26
CA LEU A 121 23.06 2.44 -8.83
C LEU A 121 23.21 2.52 -10.36
N GLY A 122 22.30 3.21 -11.04
CA GLY A 122 22.40 3.47 -12.48
C GLY A 122 23.27 4.66 -12.86
N THR A 123 23.84 5.41 -11.89
CA THR A 123 24.70 6.57 -12.15
C THR A 123 26.18 6.18 -12.14
N ASP A 124 27.00 6.85 -12.95
CA ASP A 124 28.47 6.59 -13.02
C ASP A 124 29.16 6.71 -11.65
N THR A 125 28.65 7.59 -10.78
CA THR A 125 29.24 7.86 -9.46
C THR A 125 29.05 6.70 -8.48
N PHE A 126 27.93 5.99 -8.57
CA PHE A 126 27.55 4.94 -7.61
C PHE A 126 27.43 3.55 -8.24
N PHE A 127 27.76 3.44 -9.52
CA PHE A 127 27.74 2.16 -10.21
C PHE A 127 28.67 1.15 -9.54
N GLY A 128 28.11 0.01 -9.14
CA GLY A 128 28.89 -1.06 -8.51
C GLY A 128 29.23 -0.84 -7.02
N GLU A 129 28.83 0.28 -6.39
CA GLU A 129 29.11 0.57 -4.99
C GLU A 129 28.41 -0.44 -4.05
N PRO A 130 29.17 -1.25 -3.28
CA PRO A 130 28.58 -2.35 -2.48
C PRO A 130 27.57 -1.87 -1.44
N TRP A 131 27.84 -0.73 -0.78
CA TRP A 131 26.99 -0.24 0.29
C TRP A 131 25.59 0.18 -0.21
N ILE A 132 25.45 0.69 -1.45
CA ILE A 132 24.13 1.00 -2.04
C ILE A 132 23.43 -0.29 -2.46
N GLN A 133 24.16 -1.24 -3.06
CA GLN A 133 23.60 -2.55 -3.41
C GLN A 133 23.04 -3.26 -2.17
N ASP A 134 23.81 -3.29 -1.09
CA ASP A 134 23.37 -3.89 0.17
C ASP A 134 22.17 -3.14 0.78
N THR A 135 22.20 -1.80 0.76
CA THR A 135 21.05 -1.00 1.20
C THR A 135 19.80 -1.31 0.40
N HIS A 136 19.89 -1.38 -0.93
CA HIS A 136 18.78 -1.73 -1.81
C HIS A 136 18.21 -3.12 -1.47
N LYS A 137 19.07 -4.13 -1.31
CA LYS A 137 18.67 -5.50 -0.91
C LYS A 137 18.00 -5.52 0.47
N TRP A 138 18.56 -4.82 1.45
CA TRP A 138 17.98 -4.74 2.79
C TRP A 138 16.59 -4.11 2.77
N ILE A 139 16.41 -2.99 2.07
CA ILE A 139 15.10 -2.34 1.94
C ILE A 139 14.11 -3.27 1.23
N SER A 140 14.55 -3.98 0.19
CA SER A 140 13.71 -4.96 -0.53
C SER A 140 13.21 -6.06 0.40
N ASN A 141 14.09 -6.67 1.20
CA ASN A 141 13.72 -7.71 2.16
C ASN A 141 12.77 -7.19 3.25
N ILE A 142 13.03 -5.99 3.79
CA ILE A 142 12.17 -5.32 4.77
C ILE A 142 10.80 -5.04 4.16
N MET A 143 10.75 -4.55 2.92
CA MET A 143 9.51 -4.31 2.19
C MET A 143 8.71 -5.60 2.02
N MET A 144 9.35 -6.71 1.63
CA MET A 144 8.66 -8.00 1.47
C MET A 144 8.12 -8.53 2.79
N GLY A 145 8.84 -8.35 3.90
CA GLY A 145 8.31 -8.60 5.25
C GLY A 145 7.07 -7.74 5.54
N GLY A 146 7.11 -6.46 5.18
CA GLY A 146 5.96 -5.55 5.27
C GLY A 146 4.78 -5.98 4.39
N VAL A 147 5.04 -6.44 3.15
CA VAL A 147 3.99 -6.98 2.26
C VAL A 147 3.34 -8.21 2.86
N ALA A 148 4.11 -9.14 3.43
CA ALA A 148 3.58 -10.34 4.10
C ALA A 148 2.68 -9.95 5.29
N LEU A 149 3.10 -8.98 6.11
CA LEU A 149 2.28 -8.46 7.20
C LEU A 149 1.03 -7.73 6.70
N HIS A 150 1.13 -6.97 5.61
CA HIS A 150 -0.01 -6.28 4.99
C HIS A 150 -1.07 -7.27 4.49
N VAL A 151 -0.65 -8.31 3.77
CA VAL A 151 -1.57 -9.35 3.26
C VAL A 151 -2.20 -10.11 4.43
N THR A 152 -1.41 -10.53 5.42
CA THR A 152 -1.92 -11.23 6.61
C THR A 152 -2.92 -10.36 7.38
N GLY A 153 -2.61 -9.06 7.54
CA GLY A 153 -3.53 -8.10 8.16
C GLY A 153 -4.83 -7.95 7.39
N ALA A 154 -4.77 -7.85 6.06
CA ALA A 154 -5.97 -7.76 5.21
C ALA A 154 -6.84 -9.02 5.27
N LEU A 155 -6.23 -10.21 5.31
CA LEU A 155 -6.95 -11.49 5.49
C LEU A 155 -7.59 -11.58 6.87
N TYR A 156 -6.84 -11.23 7.91
CA TYR A 156 -7.34 -11.21 9.29
C TYR A 156 -8.55 -10.27 9.45
N GLU A 157 -8.43 -9.01 8.96
CA GLU A 157 -9.52 -8.05 9.01
C GLU A 157 -10.72 -8.49 8.16
N SER A 158 -10.48 -9.09 6.98
CA SER A 158 -11.56 -9.65 6.15
C SER A 158 -12.36 -10.73 6.90
N TYR A 159 -11.67 -11.59 7.63
CA TYR A 159 -12.28 -12.62 8.45
C TYR A 159 -13.04 -12.03 9.65
N HIS A 160 -12.39 -11.14 10.39
CA HIS A 160 -12.92 -10.52 11.61
C HIS A 160 -14.14 -9.64 11.34
N GLU A 161 -14.07 -8.79 10.31
CA GLU A 161 -15.16 -7.89 9.92
C GLU A 161 -16.25 -8.59 9.09
N LYS A 162 -16.07 -9.86 8.73
CA LYS A 162 -16.94 -10.60 7.79
C LYS A 162 -17.17 -9.85 6.47
N ARG A 163 -16.13 -9.17 5.98
CA ARG A 163 -16.12 -8.36 4.75
C ARG A 163 -14.92 -8.75 3.89
N ASN A 164 -15.14 -9.00 2.62
CA ASN A 164 -14.03 -9.32 1.70
C ASN A 164 -13.30 -8.03 1.29
N LEU A 165 -12.20 -7.70 2.00
CA LEU A 165 -11.39 -6.50 1.73
C LEU A 165 -10.62 -6.62 0.42
N ILE A 166 -10.19 -7.82 0.03
CA ILE A 166 -9.49 -8.06 -1.25
C ILE A 166 -10.44 -7.79 -2.42
N ALA A 167 -11.66 -8.35 -2.38
CA ALA A 167 -12.66 -8.08 -3.40
C ALA A 167 -13.03 -6.59 -3.45
N SER A 168 -13.06 -5.89 -2.30
CA SER A 168 -13.32 -4.45 -2.27
C SER A 168 -12.27 -3.66 -3.05
N MET A 169 -11.01 -4.12 -3.09
CA MET A 169 -9.94 -3.51 -3.89
C MET A 169 -10.08 -3.76 -5.39
N VAL A 170 -10.90 -4.74 -5.79
CA VAL A 170 -11.22 -5.00 -7.21
C VAL A 170 -12.38 -4.14 -7.68
N HIS A 171 -13.49 -4.13 -6.94
CA HIS A 171 -14.72 -3.43 -7.36
C HIS A 171 -14.93 -2.03 -6.77
N GLY A 172 -14.16 -1.65 -5.73
CA GLY A 172 -14.20 -0.33 -5.11
C GLY A 172 -15.19 -0.14 -3.96
N TYR A 173 -16.05 -1.10 -3.67
CA TYR A 173 -17.13 -0.98 -2.70
C TYR A 173 -16.84 -1.75 -1.41
N LYS A 174 -17.24 -1.18 -0.27
CA LYS A 174 -17.31 -1.88 1.02
C LYS A 174 -18.76 -1.93 1.51
N ASN A 175 -19.14 -3.01 2.18
CA ASN A 175 -20.39 -3.06 2.93
C ASN A 175 -20.28 -2.20 4.21
N LYS A 176 -21.35 -1.49 4.58
CA LYS A 176 -21.43 -0.77 5.86
C LYS A 176 -21.52 -1.74 7.03
#